data_2efdcb671acc978e31881c2d4bbc4186
#
_entry.id   2efdcb671acc978e31881c2d4bbc4186
#
_cell.length_a   1.000
_cell.length_b   1.000
_cell.length_c   1.000
_cell.angle_alpha   90.00
_cell.angle_beta   90.00
_cell.angle_gamma   90.00
#
_symmetry.space_group_name_H-M   'P 1'
#
loop_
_entity.id
_entity.type
_entity.pdbx_description
1 polymer ?
#
loop_
_entity_poly.entity_id
_entity_poly.type
_entity_poly.pdbx_seq_one_letter_code
_entity_poly.pdbx_strand_id
1 'polypeptide(L)'
;NLDPISYRWLPAFIGVVLVYVSYLLSLQISDKKYFALLVALFFCLDGSMLVDSRFGLINIYLVFFGFLGLLFLFRAIKSPENLLETFLSAIFVGLALSVKWNGLGFWALSLCVLFFIAITNRFEIKIHHKWHVKNTLLCRSFCVVIAVPILIYLISWAPYFYIYEHKSFLDTHNQLLSFHSDSVDPKSHPYESKWYTWPFAQRPMGYFFEVIGEGNDTDFTSVHLFPNPMLYWFGLAAVLILSGKFLMATRSFLFTRTADFTYFFMFFVVFGYFGNLLPWILVSRSTFLYHYQPSSGFAFLALAFFVSSLLDNNKGQNRLFASIIITLILAATIYWIPLQLGISVNKDYFYQLMWFDSWI
;
A
#
# COMPACT_ATOMS: atom_id res chain seq x y z
N ASN A 1 9.98 -15.72 -29.44
CA ASN A 1 9.87 -15.83 -27.98
C ASN A 1 10.31 -14.50 -27.37
N LEU A 2 9.44 -13.87 -26.58
CA LEU A 2 9.80 -12.68 -25.81
C LEU A 2 10.75 -13.11 -24.68
N ASP A 3 11.92 -12.49 -24.59
CA ASP A 3 12.84 -12.68 -23.46
C ASP A 3 12.14 -12.19 -22.18
N PRO A 4 12.02 -13.01 -21.13
CA PRO A 4 11.43 -12.60 -19.84
C PRO A 4 12.03 -11.31 -19.26
N ILE A 5 13.29 -11.02 -19.48
CA ILE A 5 13.94 -9.80 -19.04
C ILE A 5 13.27 -8.58 -19.69
N SER A 6 12.89 -8.67 -20.97
CA SER A 6 12.35 -7.52 -21.72
C SER A 6 11.07 -6.93 -21.14
N TYR A 7 10.25 -7.71 -20.40
CA TYR A 7 9.00 -7.23 -19.78
C TYR A 7 8.99 -7.25 -18.24
N ARG A 8 10.00 -7.90 -17.61
CA ARG A 8 10.07 -8.00 -16.13
C ARG A 8 11.02 -7.00 -15.50
N TRP A 9 11.99 -6.44 -16.25
CA TRP A 9 12.97 -5.53 -15.67
C TRP A 9 12.34 -4.25 -15.11
N LEU A 10 11.36 -3.68 -15.83
CA LEU A 10 10.73 -2.42 -15.43
C LEU A 10 9.93 -2.54 -14.12
N PRO A 11 8.99 -3.51 -13.95
CA PRO A 11 8.32 -3.67 -12.67
C PRO A 11 9.30 -4.03 -11.53
N ALA A 12 10.38 -4.78 -11.80
CA ALA A 12 11.40 -5.07 -10.80
C ALA A 12 12.15 -3.79 -10.36
N PHE A 13 12.52 -2.94 -11.31
CA PHE A 13 13.11 -1.63 -11.02
C PHE A 13 12.15 -0.75 -10.20
N ILE A 14 10.86 -0.69 -10.58
CA ILE A 14 9.82 0.04 -9.85
C ILE A 14 9.68 -0.48 -8.41
N GLY A 15 9.74 -1.79 -8.19
CA GLY A 15 9.75 -2.39 -6.84
C GLY A 15 10.91 -1.89 -5.99
N VAL A 16 12.11 -1.81 -6.55
CA VAL A 16 13.28 -1.25 -5.84
C VAL A 16 13.10 0.23 -5.53
N VAL A 17 12.63 1.02 -6.52
CA VAL A 17 12.42 2.46 -6.32
C VAL A 17 11.28 2.73 -5.33
N LEU A 18 10.26 1.85 -5.24
CA LEU A 18 9.19 1.96 -4.24
C LEU A 18 9.74 1.93 -2.80
N VAL A 19 10.73 1.08 -2.51
CA VAL A 19 11.40 1.05 -1.20
C VAL A 19 12.03 2.41 -0.90
N TYR A 20 12.70 3.02 -1.86
CA TYR A 20 13.30 4.34 -1.71
C TYR A 20 12.24 5.46 -1.58
N VAL A 21 11.15 5.39 -2.35
CA VAL A 21 10.02 6.32 -2.24
C VAL A 21 9.38 6.23 -0.86
N SER A 22 9.19 5.04 -0.31
CA SER A 22 8.64 4.84 1.03
C SER A 22 9.53 5.45 2.12
N TYR A 23 10.85 5.34 1.98
CA TYR A 23 11.83 6.02 2.83
C TYR A 23 11.69 7.54 2.74
N LEU A 24 11.68 8.09 1.52
CA LEU A 24 11.57 9.54 1.31
C LEU A 24 10.24 10.10 1.82
N LEU A 25 9.12 9.40 1.58
CA LEU A 25 7.82 9.79 2.12
C LEU A 25 7.86 9.85 3.65
N SER A 26 8.44 8.83 4.27
CA SER A 26 8.56 8.75 5.73
C SER A 26 9.38 9.90 6.32
N LEU A 27 10.44 10.35 5.62
CA LEU A 27 11.19 11.55 5.97
C LEU A 27 10.37 12.84 5.78
N GLN A 28 9.41 12.86 4.84
CA GLN A 28 8.49 14.01 4.74
C GLN A 28 7.49 14.03 5.89
N ILE A 29 7.05 12.87 6.35
CA ILE A 29 6.11 12.75 7.47
C ILE A 29 6.80 13.05 8.79
N SER A 30 8.00 12.54 9.02
CA SER A 30 8.72 12.67 10.30
C SER A 30 10.22 12.83 10.07
N ASP A 31 10.84 13.76 10.80
CA ASP A 31 12.30 13.98 10.72
C ASP A 31 13.11 12.83 11.40
N LYS A 32 12.44 11.79 11.92
CA LYS A 32 13.06 10.64 12.59
C LYS A 32 13.62 9.64 11.58
N LYS A 33 14.95 9.58 11.46
CA LYS A 33 15.63 8.67 10.51
C LYS A 33 15.33 7.19 10.77
N TYR A 34 15.25 6.76 12.04
CA TYR A 34 14.93 5.36 12.38
C TYR A 34 13.54 4.96 11.91
N PHE A 35 12.54 5.84 12.02
CA PHE A 35 11.20 5.60 11.49
C PHE A 35 11.25 5.37 9.97
N ALA A 36 11.93 6.24 9.23
CA ALA A 36 12.02 6.13 7.79
C ALA A 36 12.78 4.87 7.34
N LEU A 37 13.85 4.50 8.04
CA LEU A 37 14.59 3.26 7.76
C LEU A 37 13.76 2.01 8.03
N LEU A 38 12.95 1.99 9.10
CA LEU A 38 12.05 0.87 9.40
C LEU A 38 10.96 0.73 8.35
N VAL A 39 10.38 1.84 7.86
CA VAL A 39 9.40 1.79 6.77
C VAL A 39 10.03 1.18 5.52
N ALA A 40 11.19 1.67 5.10
CA ALA A 40 11.89 1.12 3.94
C ALA A 40 12.22 -0.37 4.12
N LEU A 41 12.69 -0.77 5.31
CA LEU A 41 12.96 -2.15 5.64
C LEU A 41 11.69 -3.03 5.49
N PHE A 42 10.55 -2.58 6.01
CA PHE A 42 9.30 -3.34 5.95
C PHE A 42 8.78 -3.48 4.51
N PHE A 43 8.88 -2.43 3.68
CA PHE A 43 8.59 -2.54 2.25
C PHE A 43 9.55 -3.52 1.54
N CYS A 44 10.83 -3.53 1.91
CA CYS A 44 11.82 -4.46 1.35
C CYS A 44 11.57 -5.92 1.75
N LEU A 45 11.07 -6.16 2.98
CA LEU A 45 10.85 -7.50 3.54
C LEU A 45 9.46 -8.08 3.22
N ASP A 46 8.60 -7.32 2.54
CA ASP A 46 7.28 -7.84 2.11
C ASP A 46 7.39 -8.70 0.86
N GLY A 47 7.20 -10.01 1.02
CA GLY A 47 7.25 -10.96 -0.07
C GLY A 47 6.17 -10.76 -1.14
N SER A 48 5.02 -10.16 -0.79
CA SER A 48 3.96 -9.92 -1.78
C SER A 48 4.38 -8.85 -2.80
N MET A 49 5.00 -7.77 -2.35
CA MET A 49 5.54 -6.73 -3.23
C MET A 49 6.77 -7.24 -4.01
N LEU A 50 7.62 -8.05 -3.36
CA LEU A 50 8.78 -8.67 -4.01
C LEU A 50 8.35 -9.55 -5.18
N VAL A 51 7.39 -10.45 -4.98
CA VAL A 51 6.92 -11.38 -6.02
C VAL A 51 6.21 -10.63 -7.14
N ASP A 52 5.29 -9.72 -6.81
CA ASP A 52 4.51 -8.95 -7.79
C ASP A 52 5.42 -8.09 -8.70
N SER A 53 6.48 -7.52 -8.14
CA SER A 53 7.45 -6.74 -8.92
C SER A 53 8.24 -7.59 -9.93
N ARG A 54 8.38 -8.92 -9.71
CA ARG A 54 9.15 -9.82 -10.58
C ARG A 54 8.33 -10.49 -11.67
N PHE A 55 6.99 -10.48 -11.57
CA PHE A 55 6.10 -11.19 -12.50
C PHE A 55 5.53 -10.34 -13.65
N GLY A 56 5.91 -9.07 -13.76
CA GLY A 56 5.43 -8.20 -14.83
C GLY A 56 3.96 -7.79 -14.64
N LEU A 57 3.48 -7.79 -13.40
CA LEU A 57 2.12 -7.42 -13.06
C LEU A 57 2.00 -5.93 -12.78
N ILE A 58 0.76 -5.42 -12.93
CA ILE A 58 0.51 -3.98 -12.83
C ILE A 58 0.36 -3.46 -11.39
N ASN A 59 0.21 -4.35 -10.38
CA ASN A 59 -0.11 -3.93 -9.01
C ASN A 59 1.02 -3.10 -8.38
N ILE A 60 2.28 -3.44 -8.68
CA ILE A 60 3.43 -2.70 -8.14
C ILE A 60 3.45 -1.24 -8.61
N TYR A 61 2.99 -0.96 -9.85
CA TYR A 61 2.87 0.41 -10.36
C TYR A 61 1.79 1.20 -9.60
N LEU A 62 0.66 0.56 -9.27
CA LEU A 62 -0.39 1.18 -8.47
C LEU A 62 0.16 1.67 -7.13
N VAL A 63 0.86 0.79 -6.41
CA VAL A 63 1.45 1.11 -5.10
C VAL A 63 2.52 2.18 -5.25
N PHE A 64 3.41 2.03 -6.23
CA PHE A 64 4.48 2.99 -6.51
C PHE A 64 3.94 4.40 -6.80
N PHE A 65 3.02 4.53 -7.75
CA PHE A 65 2.45 5.83 -8.10
C PHE A 65 1.63 6.42 -6.95
N GLY A 66 0.90 5.60 -6.21
CA GLY A 66 0.17 6.05 -5.03
C GLY A 66 1.09 6.66 -3.97
N PHE A 67 2.14 5.95 -3.56
CA PHE A 67 3.09 6.44 -2.56
C PHE A 67 3.96 7.60 -3.07
N LEU A 68 4.32 7.60 -4.35
CA LEU A 68 5.03 8.71 -4.99
C LEU A 68 4.16 9.98 -5.03
N GLY A 69 2.87 9.84 -5.35
CA GLY A 69 1.90 10.93 -5.29
C GLY A 69 1.78 11.53 -3.89
N LEU A 70 1.73 10.68 -2.85
CA LEU A 70 1.74 11.12 -1.46
C LEU A 70 3.06 11.80 -1.06
N LEU A 71 4.21 11.31 -1.53
CA LEU A 71 5.50 11.97 -1.29
C LEU A 71 5.47 13.42 -1.79
N PHE A 72 5.02 13.63 -3.03
CA PHE A 72 4.94 14.97 -3.61
C PHE A 72 3.85 15.81 -2.94
N LEU A 73 2.75 15.23 -2.46
CA LEU A 73 1.75 15.94 -1.67
C LEU A 73 2.35 16.53 -0.39
N PHE A 74 3.12 15.73 0.37
CA PHE A 74 3.79 16.23 1.58
C PHE A 74 4.84 17.29 1.29
N ARG A 75 5.56 17.18 0.16
CA ARG A 75 6.50 18.21 -0.28
C ARG A 75 5.76 19.50 -0.67
N ALA A 76 4.63 19.39 -1.37
CA ALA A 76 3.77 20.52 -1.71
C ALA A 76 3.22 21.23 -0.46
N ILE A 77 2.83 20.48 0.58
CA ILE A 77 2.36 21.05 1.85
C ILE A 77 3.48 21.80 2.57
N LYS A 78 4.72 21.30 2.52
CA LYS A 78 5.89 21.96 3.13
C LYS A 78 6.38 23.18 2.33
N SER A 79 6.15 23.20 1.03
CA SER A 79 6.57 24.28 0.12
C SER A 79 5.39 24.69 -0.76
N PRO A 80 4.33 25.27 -0.19
CA PRO A 80 3.05 25.49 -0.88
C PRO A 80 3.13 26.50 -2.03
N GLU A 81 4.16 27.31 -2.10
CA GLU A 81 4.44 28.20 -3.25
C GLU A 81 4.95 27.43 -4.47
N ASN A 82 5.55 26.26 -4.28
CA ASN A 82 6.06 25.44 -5.38
C ASN A 82 4.92 24.62 -6.01
N LEU A 83 4.36 25.17 -7.08
CA LEU A 83 3.24 24.55 -7.81
C LEU A 83 3.64 23.22 -8.46
N LEU A 84 4.90 23.03 -8.82
CA LEU A 84 5.41 21.80 -9.43
C LEU A 84 5.16 20.59 -8.53
N GLU A 85 5.41 20.70 -7.23
CA GLU A 85 5.19 19.60 -6.27
C GLU A 85 3.70 19.19 -6.23
N THR A 86 2.79 20.17 -6.29
CA THR A 86 1.34 19.91 -6.33
C THR A 86 0.93 19.19 -7.63
N PHE A 87 1.47 19.64 -8.78
CA PHE A 87 1.22 18.98 -10.07
C PHE A 87 1.79 17.56 -10.11
N LEU A 88 3.00 17.34 -9.63
CA LEU A 88 3.61 16.02 -9.56
C LEU A 88 2.78 15.07 -8.67
N SER A 89 2.33 15.55 -7.51
CA SER A 89 1.41 14.78 -6.66
C SER A 89 0.17 14.34 -7.44
N ALA A 90 -0.50 15.29 -8.10
CA ALA A 90 -1.73 15.03 -8.83
C ALA A 90 -1.51 14.12 -10.04
N ILE A 91 -0.40 14.27 -10.78
CA ILE A 91 -0.03 13.38 -11.89
C ILE A 91 0.15 11.94 -11.39
N PHE A 92 0.94 11.72 -10.34
CA PHE A 92 1.20 10.36 -9.86
C PHE A 92 -0.03 9.72 -9.25
N VAL A 93 -0.88 10.46 -8.55
CA VAL A 93 -2.18 9.96 -8.08
C VAL A 93 -3.09 9.61 -9.27
N GLY A 94 -3.10 10.42 -10.33
CA GLY A 94 -3.82 10.13 -11.57
C GLY A 94 -3.30 8.88 -12.29
N LEU A 95 -1.97 8.67 -12.31
CA LEU A 95 -1.36 7.45 -12.83
C LEU A 95 -1.76 6.23 -11.99
N ALA A 96 -1.77 6.33 -10.65
CA ALA A 96 -2.25 5.24 -9.79
C ALA A 96 -3.71 4.87 -10.12
N LEU A 97 -4.59 5.86 -10.31
CA LEU A 97 -5.98 5.68 -10.72
C LEU A 97 -6.08 5.02 -12.11
N SER A 98 -5.20 5.40 -13.04
CA SER A 98 -5.16 4.84 -14.40
C SER A 98 -4.67 3.38 -14.43
N VAL A 99 -3.85 2.96 -13.47
CA VAL A 99 -3.46 1.55 -13.34
C VAL A 99 -4.66 0.69 -12.92
N LYS A 100 -5.38 1.12 -11.87
CA LYS A 100 -6.58 0.44 -11.33
C LYS A 100 -7.44 1.43 -10.56
N TRP A 101 -8.75 1.21 -10.54
CA TRP A 101 -9.68 2.03 -9.72
C TRP A 101 -9.37 1.98 -8.21
N ASN A 102 -8.63 1.00 -7.74
CA ASN A 102 -8.10 0.99 -6.38
C ASN A 102 -7.21 2.22 -6.07
N GLY A 103 -6.66 2.88 -7.10
CA GLY A 103 -5.98 4.17 -6.98
C GLY A 103 -6.85 5.30 -6.44
N LEU A 104 -8.19 5.15 -6.47
CA LEU A 104 -9.14 6.08 -5.81
C LEU A 104 -8.85 6.24 -4.31
N GLY A 105 -8.33 5.19 -3.64
CA GLY A 105 -7.96 5.27 -2.24
C GLY A 105 -6.85 6.29 -1.97
N PHE A 106 -5.84 6.35 -2.83
CA PHE A 106 -4.78 7.37 -2.74
C PHE A 106 -5.28 8.77 -3.09
N TRP A 107 -6.16 8.88 -4.09
CA TRP A 107 -6.75 10.15 -4.47
C TRP A 107 -7.64 10.71 -3.36
N ALA A 108 -8.55 9.89 -2.83
CA ALA A 108 -9.40 10.26 -1.70
C ALA A 108 -8.57 10.67 -0.48
N LEU A 109 -7.50 9.93 -0.15
CA LEU A 109 -6.60 10.28 0.94
C LEU A 109 -5.93 11.64 0.70
N SER A 110 -5.49 11.93 -0.53
CA SER A 110 -4.89 13.22 -0.86
C SER A 110 -5.85 14.38 -0.63
N LEU A 111 -7.12 14.21 -1.04
CA LEU A 111 -8.18 15.19 -0.77
C LEU A 111 -8.50 15.31 0.73
N CYS A 112 -8.54 14.19 1.46
CA CYS A 112 -8.73 14.19 2.91
C CYS A 112 -7.61 14.90 3.65
N VAL A 113 -6.36 14.76 3.22
CA VAL A 113 -5.21 15.48 3.80
C VAL A 113 -5.35 16.99 3.57
N LEU A 114 -5.66 17.43 2.35
CA LEU A 114 -5.89 18.86 2.07
C LEU A 114 -7.09 19.40 2.87
N PHE A 115 -8.16 18.63 2.99
CA PHE A 115 -9.34 19.00 3.78
C PHE A 115 -9.01 19.09 5.29
N PHE A 116 -8.21 18.19 5.80
CA PHE A 116 -7.72 18.24 7.17
C PHE A 116 -6.92 19.54 7.43
N ILE A 117 -6.05 19.95 6.50
CA ILE A 117 -5.31 21.22 6.59
C ILE A 117 -6.27 22.42 6.53
N ALA A 118 -7.31 22.35 5.68
CA ALA A 118 -8.32 23.41 5.61
C ALA A 118 -9.07 23.59 6.95
N ILE A 119 -9.46 22.49 7.59
CA ILE A 119 -10.10 22.50 8.91
C ILE A 119 -9.17 23.11 9.95
N THR A 120 -7.91 22.67 9.98
CA THR A 120 -6.94 23.15 10.97
C THR A 120 -6.62 24.64 10.78
N ASN A 121 -6.53 25.10 9.53
CA ASN A 121 -6.42 26.53 9.24
C ASN A 121 -7.65 27.32 9.73
N ARG A 122 -8.86 26.81 9.47
CA ARG A 122 -10.12 27.48 9.85
C ARG A 122 -10.26 27.64 11.37
N PHE A 123 -9.75 26.70 12.14
CA PHE A 123 -9.77 26.72 13.60
C PHE A 123 -8.46 27.16 14.24
N GLU A 124 -7.52 27.68 13.46
CA GLU A 124 -6.17 28.13 13.90
C GLU A 124 -5.39 27.05 14.66
N ILE A 125 -5.60 25.78 14.33
CA ILE A 125 -4.96 24.66 14.98
C ILE A 125 -3.57 24.44 14.38
N LYS A 126 -2.54 24.63 15.16
CA LYS A 126 -1.15 24.36 14.73
C LYS A 126 -0.82 22.89 14.90
N ILE A 127 -0.68 22.16 13.78
CA ILE A 127 -0.29 20.74 13.80
C ILE A 127 1.21 20.57 13.76
N HIS A 128 1.86 21.29 12.87
CA HIS A 128 3.30 21.30 12.70
C HIS A 128 3.75 22.68 12.25
N HIS A 129 4.84 23.16 12.81
CA HIS A 129 5.33 24.52 12.53
C HIS A 129 5.52 24.83 11.02
N LYS A 130 5.80 23.81 10.22
CA LYS A 130 6.05 23.92 8.76
C LYS A 130 4.81 23.70 7.88
N TRP A 131 3.62 23.47 8.44
CA TRP A 131 2.44 23.04 7.66
C TRP A 131 1.32 24.07 7.61
N HIS A 132 1.64 25.31 7.82
CA HIS A 132 0.67 26.40 7.66
C HIS A 132 0.60 26.81 6.17
N VAL A 133 -0.43 26.33 5.46
CA VAL A 133 -0.68 26.64 4.04
C VAL A 133 -1.73 27.74 3.96
N LYS A 134 -1.43 28.87 3.29
CA LYS A 134 -2.40 29.94 3.06
C LYS A 134 -3.65 29.40 2.34
N ASN A 135 -4.83 29.85 2.69
CA ASN A 135 -6.10 29.37 2.11
C ASN A 135 -6.15 29.50 0.58
N THR A 136 -5.58 30.56 -0.01
CA THR A 136 -5.50 30.74 -1.47
C THR A 136 -4.68 29.66 -2.14
N LEU A 137 -3.54 29.28 -1.55
CA LEU A 137 -2.68 28.21 -2.05
C LEU A 137 -3.34 26.86 -1.85
N LEU A 138 -4.08 26.67 -0.77
CA LEU A 138 -4.83 25.46 -0.48
C LEU A 138 -5.96 25.26 -1.49
N CYS A 139 -6.76 26.30 -1.81
CA CYS A 139 -7.77 26.24 -2.87
C CYS A 139 -7.16 25.85 -4.22
N ARG A 140 -6.02 26.44 -4.57
CA ARG A 140 -5.28 26.07 -5.78
C ARG A 140 -4.89 24.59 -5.78
N SER A 141 -4.36 24.09 -4.66
CA SER A 141 -3.98 22.69 -4.50
C SER A 141 -5.18 21.75 -4.65
N PHE A 142 -6.35 22.10 -4.10
CA PHE A 142 -7.59 21.35 -4.32
C PHE A 142 -7.97 21.28 -5.81
N CYS A 143 -7.95 22.42 -6.51
CA CYS A 143 -8.28 22.44 -7.93
C CYS A 143 -7.34 21.53 -8.75
N VAL A 144 -6.03 21.58 -8.48
CA VAL A 144 -5.03 20.75 -9.16
C VAL A 144 -5.22 19.27 -8.84
N VAL A 145 -5.36 18.91 -7.56
CA VAL A 145 -5.51 17.51 -7.11
C VAL A 145 -6.86 16.91 -7.53
N ILE A 146 -7.86 17.72 -7.87
CA ILE A 146 -9.11 17.23 -8.47
C ILE A 146 -8.98 17.10 -9.98
N ALA A 147 -8.56 18.18 -10.66
CA ALA A 147 -8.62 18.24 -12.12
C ALA A 147 -7.57 17.36 -12.81
N VAL A 148 -6.31 17.38 -12.33
CA VAL A 148 -5.20 16.69 -13.01
C VAL A 148 -5.36 15.16 -12.97
N PRO A 149 -5.73 14.48 -11.86
CA PRO A 149 -5.96 13.04 -11.88
C PRO A 149 -7.07 12.62 -12.86
N ILE A 150 -8.16 13.42 -12.96
CA ILE A 150 -9.23 13.17 -13.92
C ILE A 150 -8.69 13.27 -15.35
N LEU A 151 -7.93 14.31 -15.66
CA LEU A 151 -7.32 14.49 -16.98
C LEU A 151 -6.37 13.35 -17.34
N ILE A 152 -5.50 12.94 -16.41
CA ILE A 152 -4.58 11.82 -16.64
C ILE A 152 -5.37 10.52 -16.90
N TYR A 153 -6.41 10.27 -16.10
CA TYR A 153 -7.28 9.11 -16.32
C TYR A 153 -7.94 9.13 -17.70
N LEU A 154 -8.52 10.26 -18.11
CA LEU A 154 -9.15 10.40 -19.43
C LEU A 154 -8.12 10.21 -20.56
N ILE A 155 -6.94 10.82 -20.44
CA ILE A 155 -5.86 10.68 -21.43
C ILE A 155 -5.38 9.23 -21.52
N SER A 156 -5.33 8.50 -20.42
CA SER A 156 -4.88 7.09 -20.40
C SER A 156 -5.82 6.17 -21.20
N TRP A 157 -7.09 6.56 -21.40
CA TRP A 157 -8.06 5.83 -22.23
C TRP A 157 -8.02 6.21 -23.71
N ALA A 158 -7.36 7.30 -24.08
CA ALA A 158 -7.31 7.77 -25.46
C ALA A 158 -6.79 6.72 -26.46
N PRO A 159 -5.71 5.95 -26.19
CA PRO A 159 -5.25 4.90 -27.09
C PRO A 159 -6.30 3.79 -27.31
N TYR A 160 -7.02 3.43 -26.24
CA TYR A 160 -8.07 2.42 -26.34
C TYR A 160 -9.19 2.85 -27.27
N PHE A 161 -9.72 4.07 -27.13
CA PHE A 161 -10.79 4.59 -27.96
C PHE A 161 -10.32 4.97 -29.38
N TYR A 162 -9.05 5.24 -29.58
CA TYR A 162 -8.46 5.38 -30.90
C TYR A 162 -8.47 4.04 -31.68
N ILE A 163 -8.19 2.94 -31.00
CA ILE A 163 -8.19 1.59 -31.62
C ILE A 163 -9.64 1.06 -31.78
N TYR A 164 -10.51 1.33 -30.82
CA TYR A 164 -11.90 0.84 -30.77
C TYR A 164 -12.89 2.00 -30.97
N GLU A 165 -12.86 2.64 -32.13
CA GLU A 165 -13.65 3.84 -32.47
C GLU A 165 -15.17 3.69 -32.25
N HIS A 166 -15.69 2.45 -32.33
CA HIS A 166 -17.13 2.15 -32.15
C HIS A 166 -17.56 2.06 -30.68
N LYS A 167 -16.61 2.12 -29.71
CA LYS A 167 -16.91 2.02 -28.29
C LYS A 167 -17.07 3.39 -27.64
N SER A 168 -18.15 3.54 -26.88
CA SER A 168 -18.40 4.71 -26.05
C SER A 168 -17.64 4.62 -24.73
N PHE A 169 -17.10 5.76 -24.25
CA PHE A 169 -16.49 5.86 -22.92
C PHE A 169 -17.44 5.43 -21.81
N LEU A 170 -18.69 5.93 -21.84
CA LEU A 170 -19.69 5.62 -20.83
C LEU A 170 -20.10 4.15 -20.83
N ASP A 171 -20.32 3.56 -22.02
CA ASP A 171 -20.71 2.15 -22.13
C ASP A 171 -19.58 1.24 -21.64
N THR A 172 -18.34 1.57 -21.98
CA THR A 172 -17.16 0.82 -21.50
C THR A 172 -17.07 0.86 -19.97
N HIS A 173 -17.27 2.04 -19.37
CA HIS A 173 -17.21 2.18 -17.92
C HIS A 173 -18.40 1.55 -17.20
N ASN A 174 -19.59 1.56 -17.80
CA ASN A 174 -20.74 0.82 -17.29
C ASN A 174 -20.50 -0.70 -17.34
N GLN A 175 -19.88 -1.22 -18.40
CA GLN A 175 -19.47 -2.63 -18.45
C GLN A 175 -18.44 -2.99 -17.39
N LEU A 176 -17.47 -2.10 -17.11
CA LEU A 176 -16.51 -2.30 -16.03
C LEU A 176 -17.18 -2.28 -14.66
N LEU A 177 -18.14 -1.39 -14.43
CA LEU A 177 -18.91 -1.34 -13.20
C LEU A 177 -19.75 -2.61 -13.00
N SER A 178 -20.48 -3.07 -14.02
CA SER A 178 -21.26 -4.31 -13.94
C SER A 178 -20.35 -5.51 -13.67
N PHE A 179 -19.16 -5.59 -14.29
CA PHE A 179 -18.19 -6.64 -13.99
C PHE A 179 -17.73 -6.67 -12.53
N HIS A 180 -17.72 -5.53 -11.85
CA HIS A 180 -17.38 -5.46 -10.42
C HIS A 180 -18.55 -5.80 -9.51
N SER A 181 -19.80 -5.58 -9.96
CA SER A 181 -21.04 -5.81 -9.20
C SER A 181 -21.67 -7.17 -9.47
N ASP A 182 -21.47 -7.73 -10.67
CA ASP A 182 -22.05 -9.02 -11.01
C ASP A 182 -21.34 -10.13 -10.23
N SER A 183 -22.14 -10.92 -9.53
CA SER A 183 -21.67 -12.08 -8.79
C SER A 183 -21.23 -13.17 -9.78
N VAL A 184 -19.98 -13.12 -10.21
CA VAL A 184 -19.31 -14.32 -10.73
C VAL A 184 -19.24 -15.30 -9.57
N ASP A 185 -19.57 -16.58 -9.84
CA ASP A 185 -19.55 -17.63 -8.79
C ASP A 185 -18.27 -17.47 -7.93
N PRO A 186 -18.40 -17.19 -6.61
CA PRO A 186 -17.25 -16.94 -5.75
C PRO A 186 -16.25 -18.09 -5.70
N LYS A 187 -16.63 -19.28 -6.13
CA LYS A 187 -15.79 -20.49 -6.19
C LYS A 187 -15.04 -20.64 -7.51
N SER A 188 -15.08 -19.66 -8.40
CA SER A 188 -14.50 -19.77 -9.75
C SER A 188 -12.97 -19.80 -9.78
N HIS A 189 -12.29 -19.37 -8.70
CA HIS A 189 -10.83 -19.37 -8.65
C HIS A 189 -10.27 -19.93 -7.32
N PRO A 190 -9.33 -20.90 -7.37
CA PRO A 190 -8.84 -21.59 -6.17
C PRO A 190 -8.13 -20.67 -5.17
N TYR A 191 -7.56 -19.52 -5.61
CA TYR A 191 -6.88 -18.54 -4.77
C TYR A 191 -7.76 -17.34 -4.39
N GLU A 192 -9.08 -17.42 -4.60
CA GLU A 192 -9.98 -16.34 -4.17
C GLU A 192 -9.89 -16.13 -2.65
N SER A 193 -9.90 -14.87 -2.25
CA SER A 193 -9.90 -14.48 -0.84
C SER A 193 -10.66 -13.17 -0.62
N LYS A 194 -11.30 -13.04 0.52
CA LYS A 194 -12.11 -11.87 0.87
C LYS A 194 -11.25 -10.79 1.52
N TRP A 195 -11.60 -9.54 1.31
CA TRP A 195 -10.84 -8.37 1.77
C TRP A 195 -10.49 -8.40 3.27
N TYR A 196 -11.38 -8.93 4.13
CA TYR A 196 -11.16 -9.01 5.57
C TYR A 196 -10.17 -10.11 5.99
N THR A 197 -9.82 -11.04 5.09
CA THR A 197 -8.85 -12.10 5.34
C THR A 197 -7.43 -11.72 4.96
N TRP A 198 -7.25 -10.68 4.13
CA TRP A 198 -5.95 -10.28 3.60
C TRP A 198 -4.96 -9.83 4.68
N PRO A 199 -5.36 -9.04 5.72
CA PRO A 199 -4.43 -8.66 6.79
C PRO A 199 -3.87 -9.86 7.58
N PHE A 200 -4.53 -11.01 7.50
CA PHE A 200 -4.10 -12.26 8.14
C PHE A 200 -3.25 -13.14 7.23
N ALA A 201 -3.01 -12.72 5.98
CA ALA A 201 -2.33 -13.54 4.97
C ALA A 201 -2.99 -14.92 4.78
N GLN A 202 -4.32 -15.00 4.85
CA GLN A 202 -5.04 -16.28 4.93
C GLN A 202 -4.94 -17.11 3.64
N ARG A 203 -4.87 -16.45 2.45
CA ARG A 203 -4.80 -17.15 1.16
C ARG A 203 -3.74 -16.50 0.27
N PRO A 204 -2.45 -16.87 0.38
CA PRO A 204 -1.42 -16.51 -0.60
C PRO A 204 -1.77 -17.04 -1.98
N MET A 205 -1.25 -16.41 -3.03
CA MET A 205 -1.58 -16.78 -4.41
C MET A 205 -0.40 -17.45 -5.09
N GLY A 206 -0.57 -18.68 -5.57
CA GLY A 206 0.43 -19.40 -6.37
C GLY A 206 0.52 -18.81 -7.78
N TYR A 207 1.73 -18.45 -8.20
CA TYR A 207 2.02 -17.94 -9.55
C TYR A 207 2.72 -18.98 -10.42
N PHE A 208 3.45 -19.89 -9.79
CA PHE A 208 4.17 -20.96 -10.46
C PHE A 208 4.29 -22.17 -9.53
N PHE A 209 4.16 -23.36 -10.08
CA PHE A 209 4.40 -24.61 -9.38
C PHE A 209 4.91 -25.67 -10.34
N GLU A 210 6.01 -26.33 -9.98
CA GLU A 210 6.63 -27.40 -10.74
C GLU A 210 7.08 -28.52 -9.79
N VAL A 211 6.90 -29.75 -10.20
CA VAL A 211 7.34 -30.95 -9.48
C VAL A 211 8.55 -31.52 -10.22
N ILE A 212 9.64 -31.70 -9.51
CA ILE A 212 10.90 -32.23 -10.04
C ILE A 212 11.23 -33.53 -9.33
N GLY A 213 11.50 -34.60 -10.09
CA GLY A 213 11.78 -35.93 -9.52
C GLY A 213 10.55 -36.78 -9.29
N GLU A 214 10.74 -37.97 -8.73
CA GLU A 214 9.69 -38.95 -8.45
C GLU A 214 9.88 -39.60 -7.07
N GLY A 215 8.78 -40.04 -6.49
CA GLY A 215 8.78 -40.80 -5.22
C GLY A 215 9.29 -39.98 -4.03
N ASN A 216 10.29 -40.48 -3.32
CA ASN A 216 10.84 -39.84 -2.12
C ASN A 216 11.83 -38.72 -2.46
N ASP A 217 12.39 -38.70 -3.68
CA ASP A 217 13.30 -37.66 -4.16
C ASP A 217 12.55 -36.57 -4.95
N THR A 218 11.35 -36.23 -4.49
CA THR A 218 10.52 -35.21 -5.13
C THR A 218 10.82 -33.83 -4.53
N ASP A 219 11.22 -32.91 -5.39
CA ASP A 219 11.38 -31.49 -5.08
C ASP A 219 10.25 -30.66 -5.68
N PHE A 220 9.87 -29.63 -4.99
CA PHE A 220 8.87 -28.64 -5.43
C PHE A 220 9.53 -27.30 -5.66
N THR A 221 9.33 -26.77 -6.86
CA THR A 221 9.68 -25.39 -7.20
C THR A 221 8.38 -24.58 -7.28
N SER A 222 8.22 -23.59 -6.44
CA SER A 222 7.00 -22.81 -6.43
C SER A 222 7.28 -21.32 -6.26
N VAL A 223 6.49 -20.48 -6.92
CA VAL A 223 6.47 -19.05 -6.64
C VAL A 223 5.09 -18.66 -6.18
N HIS A 224 5.01 -18.21 -4.94
CA HIS A 224 3.79 -17.71 -4.34
C HIS A 224 3.90 -16.22 -4.04
N LEU A 225 2.85 -15.47 -4.35
CA LEU A 225 2.65 -14.14 -3.77
C LEU A 225 2.40 -14.32 -2.27
N PHE A 226 3.50 -14.55 -1.57
CA PHE A 226 3.52 -14.92 -0.16
C PHE A 226 4.04 -13.71 0.65
N PRO A 227 3.16 -13.00 1.38
CA PRO A 227 3.60 -11.89 2.20
C PRO A 227 4.45 -12.38 3.36
N ASN A 228 5.11 -11.49 4.06
CA ASN A 228 5.69 -11.82 5.35
C ASN A 228 4.59 -11.85 6.42
N PRO A 229 4.21 -13.02 6.99
CA PRO A 229 3.08 -13.10 7.92
C PRO A 229 3.30 -12.28 9.19
N MET A 230 4.51 -12.26 9.74
CA MET A 230 4.82 -11.47 10.94
C MET A 230 4.65 -9.97 10.69
N LEU A 231 5.08 -9.51 9.50
CA LEU A 231 4.90 -8.12 9.09
C LEU A 231 3.43 -7.74 8.96
N TYR A 232 2.60 -8.63 8.39
CA TYR A 232 1.16 -8.40 8.23
C TYR A 232 0.43 -8.41 9.56
N TRP A 233 0.69 -9.38 10.43
CA TRP A 233 0.02 -9.50 11.73
C TRP A 233 0.41 -8.38 12.69
N PHE A 234 1.69 -8.04 12.80
CA PHE A 234 2.13 -6.90 13.61
C PHE A 234 1.67 -5.58 13.00
N GLY A 235 1.65 -5.45 11.66
CA GLY A 235 1.11 -4.30 10.96
C GLY A 235 -0.38 -4.09 11.25
N LEU A 236 -1.19 -5.15 11.19
CA LEU A 236 -2.60 -5.10 11.57
C LEU A 236 -2.78 -4.67 13.03
N ALA A 237 -2.04 -5.29 13.95
CA ALA A 237 -2.10 -4.92 15.37
C ALA A 237 -1.74 -3.44 15.58
N ALA A 238 -0.71 -2.93 14.90
CA ALA A 238 -0.32 -1.53 14.96
C ALA A 238 -1.41 -0.60 14.42
N VAL A 239 -2.05 -0.95 13.30
CA VAL A 239 -3.20 -0.18 12.75
C VAL A 239 -4.36 -0.15 13.72
N LEU A 240 -4.73 -1.28 14.33
CA LEU A 240 -5.84 -1.34 15.29
C LEU A 240 -5.56 -0.48 16.53
N ILE A 241 -4.33 -0.53 17.07
CA ILE A 241 -3.89 0.32 18.19
C ILE A 241 -3.97 1.80 17.80
N LEU A 242 -3.44 2.17 16.62
CA LEU A 242 -3.51 3.55 16.14
C LEU A 242 -4.94 4.01 15.91
N SER A 243 -5.81 3.15 15.38
CA SER A 243 -7.23 3.45 15.18
C SER A 243 -7.94 3.73 16.50
N GLY A 244 -7.72 2.91 17.53
CA GLY A 244 -8.26 3.15 18.87
C GLY A 244 -7.74 4.46 19.47
N LYS A 245 -6.45 4.75 19.37
CA LYS A 245 -5.86 6.03 19.81
C LYS A 245 -6.40 7.22 19.01
N PHE A 246 -6.57 7.06 17.70
CA PHE A 246 -7.17 8.11 16.85
C PHE A 246 -8.59 8.44 17.27
N LEU A 247 -9.45 7.47 17.55
CA LEU A 247 -10.82 7.69 18.01
C LEU A 247 -10.85 8.43 19.35
N MET A 248 -10.01 8.03 20.31
CA MET A 248 -9.88 8.72 21.60
C MET A 248 -9.37 10.15 21.44
N ALA A 249 -8.34 10.35 20.59
CA ALA A 249 -7.79 11.67 20.31
C ALA A 249 -8.78 12.57 19.57
N THR A 250 -9.59 12.01 18.66
CA THR A 250 -10.66 12.74 17.96
C THR A 250 -11.72 13.25 18.94
N ARG A 251 -12.12 12.43 19.91
CA ARG A 251 -13.00 12.89 20.97
C ARG A 251 -12.42 14.08 21.74
N SER A 252 -11.15 14.00 22.15
CA SER A 252 -10.45 15.12 22.79
C SER A 252 -10.38 16.35 21.90
N PHE A 253 -10.03 16.17 20.62
CA PHE A 253 -9.96 17.24 19.62
C PHE A 253 -11.27 18.03 19.48
N LEU A 254 -12.43 17.35 19.47
CA LEU A 254 -13.73 18.00 19.37
C LEU A 254 -14.01 18.95 20.56
N PHE A 255 -13.46 18.65 21.74
CA PHE A 255 -13.63 19.49 22.94
C PHE A 255 -12.55 20.56 23.07
N THR A 256 -11.28 20.22 22.84
CA THR A 256 -10.13 21.09 23.09
C THR A 256 -9.71 21.90 21.88
N ARG A 257 -10.12 21.47 20.67
CA ARG A 257 -9.68 22.03 19.38
C ARG A 257 -8.16 22.10 19.23
N THR A 258 -7.47 21.13 19.86
CA THR A 258 -6.01 21.01 19.76
C THR A 258 -5.64 19.71 19.05
N ALA A 259 -4.72 19.78 18.10
CA ALA A 259 -4.17 18.63 17.41
C ALA A 259 -2.64 18.74 17.40
N ASP A 260 -1.97 17.64 17.61
CA ASP A 260 -0.53 17.53 17.46
C ASP A 260 -0.17 16.76 16.17
N PHE A 261 1.11 16.65 15.93
CA PHE A 261 1.61 15.85 14.80
C PHE A 261 1.17 14.39 14.90
N THR A 262 1.10 13.82 16.09
CA THR A 262 0.70 12.42 16.31
C THR A 262 -0.75 12.20 15.89
N TYR A 263 -1.64 13.17 16.16
CA TYR A 263 -3.03 13.11 15.70
C TYR A 263 -3.12 13.12 14.18
N PHE A 264 -2.39 14.00 13.51
CA PHE A 264 -2.35 14.02 12.04
C PHE A 264 -1.78 12.70 11.46
N PHE A 265 -0.70 12.17 12.06
CA PHE A 265 -0.13 10.89 11.63
C PHE A 265 -1.13 9.74 11.76
N MET A 266 -1.84 9.66 12.91
CA MET A 266 -2.90 8.67 13.10
C MET A 266 -4.02 8.82 12.06
N PHE A 267 -4.47 10.04 11.80
CA PHE A 267 -5.44 10.34 10.73
C PHE A 267 -4.94 9.82 9.38
N PHE A 268 -3.74 10.22 8.97
CA PHE A 268 -3.16 9.84 7.67
C PHE A 268 -3.07 8.32 7.49
N VAL A 269 -2.57 7.61 8.50
CA VAL A 269 -2.39 6.15 8.42
C VAL A 269 -3.74 5.43 8.45
N VAL A 270 -4.65 5.82 9.34
CA VAL A 270 -5.97 5.17 9.47
C VAL A 270 -6.80 5.39 8.21
N PHE A 271 -6.87 6.63 7.70
CA PHE A 271 -7.61 6.92 6.45
C PHE A 271 -6.93 6.28 5.24
N GLY A 272 -5.61 6.25 5.18
CA GLY A 272 -4.88 5.57 4.11
C GLY A 272 -5.12 4.06 4.11
N TYR A 273 -5.08 3.42 5.27
CA TYR A 273 -5.32 1.99 5.41
C TYR A 273 -6.75 1.62 5.03
N PHE A 274 -7.74 2.21 5.70
CA PHE A 274 -9.14 1.86 5.49
C PHE A 274 -9.68 2.40 4.16
N GLY A 275 -9.21 3.55 3.67
CA GLY A 275 -9.57 4.10 2.37
C GLY A 275 -9.16 3.20 1.19
N ASN A 276 -8.11 2.41 1.34
CA ASN A 276 -7.70 1.42 0.34
C ASN A 276 -8.28 0.01 0.59
N LEU A 277 -8.75 -0.30 1.81
CA LEU A 277 -9.29 -1.62 2.17
C LEU A 277 -10.81 -1.71 2.07
N LEU A 278 -11.52 -0.75 2.65
CA LEU A 278 -12.98 -0.83 2.79
C LEU A 278 -13.76 -0.79 1.45
N PRO A 279 -13.31 -0.10 0.39
CA PRO A 279 -14.03 -0.15 -0.89
C PRO A 279 -14.22 -1.57 -1.44
N TRP A 280 -13.40 -2.53 -1.05
CA TRP A 280 -13.53 -3.93 -1.45
C TRP A 280 -14.77 -4.63 -0.88
N ILE A 281 -15.47 -4.04 0.09
CA ILE A 281 -16.79 -4.47 0.56
C ILE A 281 -17.81 -4.45 -0.58
N LEU A 282 -17.67 -3.49 -1.52
CA LEU A 282 -18.58 -3.27 -2.63
C LEU A 282 -18.29 -4.16 -3.84
N VAL A 283 -17.23 -4.97 -3.81
CA VAL A 283 -16.80 -5.79 -4.94
C VAL A 283 -17.27 -7.22 -4.74
N SER A 284 -18.14 -7.70 -5.65
CA SER A 284 -18.75 -9.04 -5.58
C SER A 284 -17.96 -10.11 -6.34
N ARG A 285 -17.14 -9.75 -7.33
CA ARG A 285 -16.29 -10.67 -8.08
C ARG A 285 -15.17 -11.28 -7.24
N SER A 286 -14.52 -12.31 -7.78
CA SER A 286 -13.31 -12.91 -7.17
C SER A 286 -12.24 -11.86 -6.92
N THR A 287 -11.73 -11.83 -5.69
CA THR A 287 -10.68 -10.93 -5.23
C THR A 287 -9.52 -11.74 -4.66
N PHE A 288 -8.34 -11.12 -4.58
CA PHE A 288 -7.09 -11.80 -4.23
C PHE A 288 -6.23 -10.96 -3.31
N LEU A 289 -5.29 -11.60 -2.63
CA LEU A 289 -4.41 -10.98 -1.65
C LEU A 289 -3.63 -9.76 -2.15
N TYR A 290 -3.22 -9.72 -3.44
CA TYR A 290 -2.49 -8.58 -3.99
C TYR A 290 -3.27 -7.26 -3.96
N HIS A 291 -4.59 -7.31 -3.84
CA HIS A 291 -5.40 -6.11 -3.67
C HIS A 291 -5.17 -5.40 -2.33
N TYR A 292 -4.57 -6.09 -1.37
CA TYR A 292 -4.22 -5.53 -0.06
C TYR A 292 -2.95 -4.68 -0.08
N GLN A 293 -2.09 -4.79 -1.10
CA GLN A 293 -0.79 -4.10 -1.14
C GLN A 293 -0.86 -2.59 -0.88
N PRO A 294 -1.82 -1.80 -1.40
CA PRO A 294 -1.96 -0.39 -1.02
C PRO A 294 -2.18 -0.20 0.48
N SER A 295 -3.04 -1.01 1.10
CA SER A 295 -3.33 -0.93 2.54
C SER A 295 -2.16 -1.43 3.39
N SER A 296 -1.46 -2.50 2.97
CA SER A 296 -0.32 -3.03 3.72
C SER A 296 0.79 -2.00 3.88
N GLY A 297 1.03 -1.14 2.88
CA GLY A 297 1.98 -0.05 2.99
C GLY A 297 1.67 0.92 4.14
N PHE A 298 0.40 1.23 4.38
CA PHE A 298 -0.01 2.02 5.56
C PHE A 298 0.12 1.24 6.87
N ALA A 299 -0.09 -0.08 6.85
CA ALA A 299 0.18 -0.93 8.02
C ALA A 299 1.68 -0.95 8.37
N PHE A 300 2.56 -0.91 7.36
CA PHE A 300 4.02 -0.79 7.56
C PHE A 300 4.41 0.55 8.17
N LEU A 301 3.76 1.65 7.77
CA LEU A 301 3.93 2.95 8.41
C LEU A 301 3.49 2.91 9.89
N ALA A 302 2.33 2.29 10.17
CA ALA A 302 1.83 2.14 11.54
C ALA A 302 2.83 1.36 12.42
N LEU A 303 3.30 0.21 11.92
CA LEU A 303 4.24 -0.64 12.64
C LEU A 303 5.58 0.06 12.86
N ALA A 304 6.11 0.72 11.83
CA ALA A 304 7.37 1.46 11.94
C ALA A 304 7.29 2.60 12.96
N PHE A 305 6.16 3.31 13.02
CA PHE A 305 5.92 4.34 14.04
C PHE A 305 5.91 3.75 15.44
N PHE A 306 5.26 2.61 15.64
CA PHE A 306 5.21 1.93 16.92
C PHE A 306 6.59 1.43 17.33
N VAL A 307 7.30 0.71 16.44
CA VAL A 307 8.63 0.15 16.71
C VAL A 307 9.66 1.26 16.95
N SER A 308 9.65 2.34 16.15
CA SER A 308 10.56 3.48 16.37
C SER A 308 10.32 4.16 17.72
N SER A 309 9.05 4.25 18.15
CA SER A 309 8.72 4.81 19.48
C SER A 309 9.22 3.94 20.63
N LEU A 310 9.27 2.62 20.46
CA LEU A 310 9.86 1.70 21.42
C LEU A 310 11.39 1.82 21.46
N LEU A 311 12.04 2.00 20.30
CA LEU A 311 13.49 2.18 20.21
C LEU A 311 13.96 3.52 20.81
N ASP A 312 13.18 4.59 20.63
CA ASP A 312 13.44 5.91 21.18
C ASP A 312 13.30 5.94 22.73
N ASN A 313 12.59 4.96 23.29
CA ASN A 313 12.40 4.89 24.73
C ASN A 313 13.67 4.32 25.42
N ASN A 314 14.15 5.03 26.44
CA ASN A 314 15.36 4.64 27.18
C ASN A 314 15.19 3.39 28.08
N LYS A 315 13.97 2.83 28.18
CA LYS A 315 13.73 1.60 28.93
C LYS A 315 14.22 0.39 28.15
N GLY A 316 15.13 -0.40 28.73
CA GLY A 316 15.69 -1.59 28.09
C GLY A 316 14.63 -2.60 27.63
N GLN A 317 13.54 -2.76 28.36
CA GLN A 317 12.42 -3.64 28.01
C GLN A 317 11.75 -3.23 26.69
N ASN A 318 11.56 -1.92 26.43
CA ASN A 318 10.95 -1.43 25.19
C ASN A 318 11.86 -1.69 23.99
N ARG A 319 13.16 -1.47 24.14
CA ARG A 319 14.16 -1.78 23.10
C ARG A 319 14.22 -3.28 22.83
N LEU A 320 14.18 -4.11 23.87
CA LEU A 320 14.13 -5.57 23.72
C LEU A 320 12.87 -5.98 22.94
N PHE A 321 11.71 -5.43 23.27
CA PHE A 321 10.46 -5.75 22.56
C PHE A 321 10.50 -5.32 21.08
N ALA A 322 11.03 -4.12 20.79
CA ALA A 322 11.26 -3.67 19.42
C ALA A 322 12.20 -4.61 18.65
N SER A 323 13.30 -5.03 19.28
CA SER A 323 14.26 -5.97 18.69
C SER A 323 13.63 -7.34 18.42
N ILE A 324 12.79 -7.85 19.31
CA ILE A 324 12.05 -9.11 19.09
C ILE A 324 11.16 -9.00 17.86
N ILE A 325 10.37 -7.92 17.73
CA ILE A 325 9.50 -7.72 16.55
C ILE A 325 10.33 -7.72 15.26
N ILE A 326 11.42 -6.95 15.22
CA ILE A 326 12.29 -6.87 14.03
C ILE A 326 12.89 -8.25 13.71
N THR A 327 13.39 -8.95 14.72
CA THR A 327 14.00 -10.28 14.54
C THR A 327 12.99 -11.30 14.02
N LEU A 328 11.76 -11.30 14.53
CA LEU A 328 10.70 -12.20 14.03
C LEU A 328 10.34 -11.90 12.58
N ILE A 329 10.28 -10.63 12.17
CA ILE A 329 10.03 -10.25 10.77
C ILE A 329 11.18 -10.72 9.87
N LEU A 330 12.44 -10.50 10.28
CA LEU A 330 13.61 -10.97 9.53
C LEU A 330 13.65 -12.49 9.43
N ALA A 331 13.42 -13.21 10.52
CA ALA A 331 13.36 -14.67 10.54
C ALA A 331 12.25 -15.20 9.63
N ALA A 332 11.06 -14.58 9.65
CA ALA A 332 9.96 -14.92 8.76
C ALA A 332 10.32 -14.71 7.28
N THR A 333 11.00 -13.61 6.94
CA THR A 333 11.46 -13.38 5.56
C THR A 333 12.41 -14.50 5.12
N ILE A 334 13.40 -14.85 5.93
CA ILE A 334 14.38 -15.91 5.61
C ILE A 334 13.66 -17.26 5.48
N TYR A 335 12.72 -17.56 6.36
CA TYR A 335 12.02 -18.84 6.38
C TYR A 335 11.15 -19.06 5.13
N TRP A 336 10.41 -18.04 4.67
CA TRP A 336 9.53 -18.16 3.49
C TRP A 336 10.15 -17.70 2.16
N ILE A 337 11.42 -17.25 2.15
CA ILE A 337 12.08 -16.79 0.92
C ILE A 337 12.08 -17.83 -0.22
N PRO A 338 12.14 -19.16 0.03
CA PRO A 338 12.07 -20.15 -1.05
C PRO A 338 10.79 -20.04 -1.87
N LEU A 339 9.63 -19.81 -1.22
CA LEU A 339 8.35 -19.64 -1.90
C LEU A 339 8.24 -18.34 -2.69
N GLN A 340 9.02 -17.33 -2.33
CA GLN A 340 9.01 -16.02 -2.99
C GLN A 340 9.96 -15.97 -4.19
N LEU A 341 11.07 -16.71 -4.12
CA LEU A 341 12.11 -16.70 -5.16
C LEU A 341 12.02 -17.87 -6.14
N GLY A 342 11.19 -18.89 -5.86
CA GLY A 342 11.13 -20.10 -6.68
C GLY A 342 12.37 -20.99 -6.48
N ILE A 343 12.83 -21.09 -5.23
CA ILE A 343 13.90 -22.00 -4.87
C ILE A 343 13.31 -23.40 -4.74
N SER A 344 13.92 -24.38 -5.43
CA SER A 344 13.52 -25.77 -5.30
C SER A 344 13.79 -26.28 -3.88
N VAL A 345 12.79 -26.92 -3.27
CA VAL A 345 12.87 -27.48 -1.93
C VAL A 345 12.25 -28.87 -1.93
N ASN A 346 12.74 -29.75 -1.06
CA ASN A 346 12.14 -31.08 -0.94
C ASN A 346 10.68 -30.98 -0.49
N LYS A 347 9.91 -31.99 -0.84
CA LYS A 347 8.45 -32.07 -0.58
C LYS A 347 8.10 -31.84 0.90
N ASP A 348 8.85 -32.43 1.83
CA ASP A 348 8.56 -32.32 3.26
C ASP A 348 8.79 -30.90 3.77
N TYR A 349 9.86 -30.25 3.32
CA TYR A 349 10.13 -28.85 3.67
C TYR A 349 9.10 -27.91 3.06
N PHE A 350 8.65 -28.16 1.82
CA PHE A 350 7.57 -27.39 1.21
C PHE A 350 6.32 -27.38 2.10
N TYR A 351 5.89 -28.57 2.58
CA TYR A 351 4.72 -28.64 3.47
C TYR A 351 4.96 -28.01 4.84
N GLN A 352 6.18 -28.00 5.36
CA GLN A 352 6.52 -27.28 6.60
C GLN A 352 6.38 -25.75 6.43
N LEU A 353 6.55 -25.22 5.21
CA LEU A 353 6.32 -23.79 4.92
C LEU A 353 4.82 -23.44 4.89
N MET A 354 3.94 -24.40 4.72
CA MET A 354 2.48 -24.24 4.64
C MET A 354 1.85 -24.45 6.03
N TRP A 355 1.88 -23.39 6.86
CA TRP A 355 1.38 -23.47 8.23
C TRP A 355 -0.14 -23.62 8.33
N PHE A 356 -0.88 -23.25 7.28
CA PHE A 356 -2.32 -23.38 7.21
C PHE A 356 -2.72 -24.09 5.92
N ASP A 357 -3.76 -24.92 5.97
CA ASP A 357 -4.31 -25.62 4.80
C ASP A 357 -4.70 -24.63 3.68
N SER A 358 -5.09 -23.42 4.06
CA SER A 358 -5.45 -22.36 3.12
C SER A 358 -4.25 -21.78 2.36
N TRP A 359 -3.02 -22.15 2.70
CA TRP A 359 -1.81 -21.67 2.02
C TRP A 359 -1.40 -22.58 0.85
N ILE A 360 -2.00 -23.76 0.73
CA ILE A 360 -1.78 -24.75 -0.33
C ILE A 360 -2.70 -24.50 -1.53
#